data_3d41efd12b36a05a2f9306961fb14801
#
_entry.id   3d41efd12b36a05a2f9306961fb14801
#
_cell.length_a   1.000
_cell.length_b   1.000
_cell.length_c   1.000
_cell.angle_alpha   90.00
_cell.angle_beta   90.00
_cell.angle_gamma   90.00
#
_symmetry.space_group_name_H-M   'P 1'
#
loop_
_entity.id
_entity.type
_entity.pdbx_description
1 polymer ?
#
loop_
_entity_poly.entity_id
_entity_poly.type
_entity_poly.pdbx_seq_one_letter_code
_entity_poly.pdbx_strand_id
1 'polypeptide(L)'
;MLKKALISAIAIGAMLAGSMARAENLETFRVGIIGGENEADRLRNYQCIVDQLPKVLGVKEVKLFPATDYDGVIQGLLGGTLDYAELGASGFAKIYLTNPKAVEPILTTVQTDGATGYYSIMVARKDSGIKTLADMKGKKLGFADPDSTSGYLIPVTSLPKDIKSSVKDYFGETGFGGGHENLVLAVKDGKFDAGTTFGSGVGKFDEGYSSGNLRKMVDKGLIDMKDFVELWKSPLIPNGPIVIRTSLDSNLKAKFKDYMMNLPKSDPACFAATMGGDFKGYTEVNTEFYQPIIDARKAQIGG
;
A
#
# COMPACT_ATOMS: atom_id res chain seq x y z
N MET A 1 79.16 3.42 39.32
CA MET A 1 77.97 4.18 39.75
C MET A 1 76.81 3.77 38.83
N LEU A 2 75.93 2.87 39.30
CA LEU A 2 74.81 2.35 38.57
C LEU A 2 73.59 3.27 38.75
N LYS A 3 73.02 3.79 37.65
CA LYS A 3 71.73 4.45 37.67
C LYS A 3 70.65 3.42 37.28
N LYS A 4 69.80 3.11 38.21
CA LYS A 4 68.61 2.28 38.00
C LYS A 4 67.54 3.12 37.31
N ALA A 5 67.08 2.70 36.11
CA ALA A 5 65.90 3.24 35.44
C ALA A 5 64.67 2.48 35.90
N LEU A 6 63.72 3.17 36.50
CA LEU A 6 62.38 2.66 36.79
C LEU A 6 61.51 2.79 35.53
N ILE A 7 61.01 1.67 35.04
CA ILE A 7 60.00 1.64 33.98
C ILE A 7 58.64 1.56 34.67
N SER A 8 57.85 2.66 34.59
CA SER A 8 56.45 2.69 35.00
C SER A 8 55.57 2.16 33.89
N ALA A 9 54.96 1.00 34.10
CA ALA A 9 53.95 0.46 33.19
C ALA A 9 52.60 1.17 33.47
N ILE A 10 52.15 1.97 32.52
CA ILE A 10 50.81 2.56 32.52
C ILE A 10 49.85 1.53 31.89
N ALA A 11 49.01 0.91 32.70
CA ALA A 11 47.92 0.06 32.25
C ALA A 11 46.76 0.95 31.74
N ILE A 12 46.62 1.02 30.41
CA ILE A 12 45.47 1.66 29.76
C ILE A 12 44.32 0.67 29.82
N GLY A 13 43.43 0.84 30.79
CA GLY A 13 42.13 0.15 30.86
C GLY A 13 41.19 0.73 29.78
N ALA A 14 41.02 0.02 28.66
CA ALA A 14 40.00 0.34 27.70
C ALA A 14 38.61 0.04 28.30
N MET A 15 37.92 1.08 28.76
CA MET A 15 36.51 1.00 29.09
C MET A 15 35.74 0.84 27.74
N LEU A 16 35.34 -0.37 27.46
CA LEU A 16 34.28 -0.66 26.49
C LEU A 16 32.96 -0.12 27.07
N ALA A 17 32.69 1.16 26.85
CA ALA A 17 31.36 1.72 27.01
C ALA A 17 30.50 1.17 25.90
N GLY A 18 29.90 0.00 26.14
CA GLY A 18 28.79 -0.47 25.30
C GLY A 18 27.70 0.59 25.35
N SER A 19 27.51 1.32 24.25
CA SER A 19 26.34 2.15 24.05
C SER A 19 25.13 1.21 24.02
N MET A 20 24.50 1.00 25.20
CA MET A 20 23.13 0.51 25.21
C MET A 20 22.32 1.55 24.45
N ALA A 21 21.91 1.21 23.24
CA ALA A 21 20.91 1.96 22.52
C ALA A 21 19.69 2.01 23.43
N ARG A 22 19.47 3.17 24.04
CA ARG A 22 18.29 3.41 24.88
C ARG A 22 17.12 3.31 23.95
N ALA A 23 16.26 2.31 24.13
CA ALA A 23 15.00 2.21 23.41
C ALA A 23 14.32 3.57 23.56
N GLU A 24 14.16 4.28 22.44
CA GLU A 24 13.47 5.55 22.40
C GLU A 24 12.04 5.28 22.88
N ASN A 25 11.63 5.83 24.02
CA ASN A 25 10.25 5.74 24.47
C ASN A 25 9.40 6.49 23.47
N LEU A 26 8.85 5.77 22.49
CA LEU A 26 7.96 6.34 21.49
C LEU A 26 6.70 6.84 22.20
N GLU A 27 6.53 8.17 22.27
CA GLU A 27 5.31 8.75 22.86
C GLU A 27 4.13 8.70 21.87
N THR A 28 4.38 8.94 20.60
CA THR A 28 3.36 8.99 19.54
C THR A 28 3.67 7.94 18.48
N PHE A 29 2.72 7.04 18.19
CA PHE A 29 2.78 6.13 17.06
C PHE A 29 2.05 6.76 15.86
N ARG A 30 2.75 6.92 14.73
CA ARG A 30 2.33 7.73 13.58
C ARG A 30 1.92 6.86 12.42
N VAL A 31 0.64 6.94 12.04
CA VAL A 31 0.01 6.14 11.00
C VAL A 31 -0.17 6.95 9.73
N GLY A 32 0.48 6.56 8.65
CA GLY A 32 0.30 7.15 7.33
C GLY A 32 -0.92 6.57 6.62
N ILE A 33 -1.75 7.44 6.05
CA ILE A 33 -2.93 7.03 5.28
C ILE A 33 -2.81 7.59 3.86
N ILE A 34 -2.72 6.70 2.86
CA ILE A 34 -2.59 7.07 1.44
C ILE A 34 -3.81 7.84 0.95
N GLY A 35 -3.58 8.75 -0.02
CA GLY A 35 -4.60 9.58 -0.64
C GLY A 35 -5.51 8.84 -1.62
N GLY A 36 -6.44 9.59 -2.21
CA GLY A 36 -7.27 9.14 -3.34
C GLY A 36 -8.67 8.66 -3.00
N GLU A 37 -9.08 8.79 -1.74
CA GLU A 37 -10.44 8.61 -1.24
C GLU A 37 -10.85 9.83 -0.41
N ASN A 38 -12.14 9.91 -0.02
CA ASN A 38 -12.60 10.96 0.88
C ASN A 38 -11.85 10.92 2.23
N GLU A 39 -11.24 12.03 2.63
CA GLU A 39 -10.39 12.09 3.83
C GLU A 39 -11.16 11.80 5.12
N ALA A 40 -12.38 12.33 5.25
CA ALA A 40 -13.19 12.10 6.45
C ALA A 40 -13.55 10.62 6.60
N ASP A 41 -13.80 9.92 5.50
CA ASP A 41 -14.06 8.47 5.50
C ASP A 41 -12.81 7.70 5.93
N ARG A 42 -11.64 8.06 5.38
CA ARG A 42 -10.35 7.44 5.74
C ARG A 42 -10.06 7.59 7.24
N LEU A 43 -10.19 8.79 7.77
CA LEU A 43 -9.98 9.04 9.21
C LEU A 43 -10.97 8.25 10.08
N ARG A 44 -12.26 8.26 9.73
CA ARG A 44 -13.28 7.50 10.45
C ARG A 44 -13.00 6.00 10.47
N ASN A 45 -12.56 5.43 9.35
CA ASN A 45 -12.31 4.00 9.21
C ASN A 45 -11.13 3.51 10.08
N TYR A 46 -10.19 4.40 10.43
CA TYR A 46 -9.04 4.09 11.29
C TYR A 46 -9.25 4.48 12.77
N GLN A 47 -10.41 5.08 13.14
CA GLN A 47 -10.62 5.57 14.49
C GLN A 47 -10.50 4.47 15.55
N CYS A 48 -11.02 3.28 15.27
CA CYS A 48 -10.93 2.15 16.20
C CYS A 48 -9.48 1.74 16.49
N ILE A 49 -8.59 1.82 15.49
CA ILE A 49 -7.15 1.57 15.66
C ILE A 49 -6.51 2.66 16.54
N VAL A 50 -6.88 3.92 16.31
CA VAL A 50 -6.41 5.06 17.13
C VAL A 50 -6.80 4.87 18.59
N ASP A 51 -7.99 4.36 18.87
CA ASP A 51 -8.50 4.18 20.23
C ASP A 51 -7.86 2.97 20.94
N GLN A 52 -7.52 1.93 20.22
CA GLN A 52 -7.03 0.66 20.80
C GLN A 52 -5.50 0.58 20.91
N LEU A 53 -4.76 1.04 19.90
CA LEU A 53 -3.32 0.86 19.81
C LEU A 53 -2.51 1.53 20.95
N PRO A 54 -2.87 2.69 21.53
CA PRO A 54 -2.08 3.27 22.62
C PRO A 54 -1.87 2.31 23.78
N LYS A 55 -2.93 1.60 24.20
CA LYS A 55 -2.87 0.61 25.27
C LYS A 55 -2.05 -0.62 24.88
N VAL A 56 -2.17 -1.08 23.63
CA VAL A 56 -1.47 -2.27 23.12
C VAL A 56 0.03 -2.02 23.06
N LEU A 57 0.42 -0.89 22.49
CA LEU A 57 1.82 -0.55 22.24
C LEU A 57 2.52 0.03 23.48
N GLY A 58 1.75 0.56 24.45
CA GLY A 58 2.29 1.29 25.59
C GLY A 58 2.79 2.68 25.21
N VAL A 59 2.20 3.30 24.19
CA VAL A 59 2.46 4.68 23.75
C VAL A 59 1.42 5.62 24.32
N LYS A 60 1.73 6.93 24.35
CA LYS A 60 0.81 7.94 24.88
C LYS A 60 -0.38 8.17 23.93
N GLU A 61 -0.12 8.16 22.63
CA GLU A 61 -1.14 8.43 21.62
C GLU A 61 -0.79 7.76 20.27
N VAL A 62 -1.82 7.61 19.42
CA VAL A 62 -1.71 7.25 18.01
C VAL A 62 -2.26 8.40 17.19
N LYS A 63 -1.52 8.83 16.18
CA LYS A 63 -1.94 9.91 15.26
C LYS A 63 -2.03 9.44 13.84
N LEU A 64 -3.11 9.83 13.16
CA LEU A 64 -3.31 9.62 11.73
C LEU A 64 -2.75 10.79 10.93
N PHE A 65 -2.05 10.49 9.87
CA PHE A 65 -1.47 11.45 8.93
C PHE A 65 -2.00 11.16 7.52
N PRO A 66 -3.17 11.70 7.16
CA PRO A 66 -3.71 11.54 5.81
C PRO A 66 -2.88 12.36 4.82
N ALA A 67 -2.37 11.72 3.78
CA ALA A 67 -1.71 12.38 2.66
C ALA A 67 -2.70 12.65 1.52
N THR A 68 -2.38 13.61 0.66
CA THR A 68 -3.16 13.90 -0.54
C THR A 68 -2.97 12.84 -1.63
N ASP A 69 -1.79 12.21 -1.65
CA ASP A 69 -1.37 11.21 -2.62
C ASP A 69 -0.54 10.10 -1.94
N TYR A 70 -0.07 9.16 -2.73
CA TYR A 70 0.76 8.04 -2.25
C TYR A 70 2.17 8.51 -1.86
N ASP A 71 2.73 9.48 -2.60
CA ASP A 71 4.10 9.95 -2.36
C ASP A 71 4.26 10.59 -0.98
N GLY A 72 3.26 11.31 -0.49
CA GLY A 72 3.30 11.90 0.85
C GLY A 72 3.53 10.87 1.96
N VAL A 73 2.89 9.70 1.87
CA VAL A 73 3.12 8.60 2.84
C VAL A 73 4.50 7.96 2.61
N ILE A 74 4.89 7.74 1.36
CA ILE A 74 6.20 7.16 1.01
C ILE A 74 7.33 8.02 1.57
N GLN A 75 7.28 9.34 1.37
CA GLN A 75 8.28 10.28 1.90
C GLN A 75 8.27 10.33 3.43
N GLY A 76 7.08 10.27 4.05
CA GLY A 76 6.95 10.20 5.51
C GLY A 76 7.61 8.96 6.11
N LEU A 77 7.48 7.79 5.47
CA LEU A 77 8.15 6.55 5.88
C LEU A 77 9.66 6.60 5.64
N LEU A 78 10.10 7.10 4.48
CA LEU A 78 11.52 7.28 4.16
C LEU A 78 12.21 8.25 5.11
N GLY A 79 11.54 9.35 5.46
CA GLY A 79 12.04 10.37 6.40
C GLY A 79 11.89 10.01 7.87
N GLY A 80 11.28 8.85 8.20
CA GLY A 80 11.06 8.42 9.60
C GLY A 80 10.05 9.26 10.37
N THR A 81 9.22 10.06 9.68
CA THR A 81 8.13 10.84 10.28
C THR A 81 6.83 10.05 10.40
N LEU A 82 6.75 8.87 9.78
CA LEU A 82 5.69 7.89 9.94
C LEU A 82 6.28 6.56 10.47
N ASP A 83 5.48 5.83 11.23
CA ASP A 83 5.87 4.57 11.84
C ASP A 83 5.25 3.35 11.16
N TYR A 84 4.05 3.52 10.60
CA TYR A 84 3.25 2.47 9.97
C TYR A 84 2.42 3.05 8.82
N ALA A 85 2.23 2.23 7.78
CA ALA A 85 1.21 2.46 6.75
C ALA A 85 0.82 1.13 6.07
N GLU A 86 -0.35 1.14 5.44
CA GLU A 86 -0.74 0.15 4.44
C GLU A 86 -0.45 0.71 3.05
N LEU A 87 0.33 -0.01 2.26
CA LEU A 87 0.78 0.44 0.95
C LEU A 87 0.36 -0.55 -0.15
N GLY A 88 0.24 -0.06 -1.37
CA GLY A 88 0.37 -0.93 -2.53
C GLY A 88 1.82 -1.44 -2.64
N ALA A 89 2.01 -2.63 -3.20
CA ALA A 89 3.34 -3.23 -3.35
C ALA A 89 4.31 -2.36 -4.17
N SER A 90 3.82 -1.54 -5.12
CA SER A 90 4.62 -0.57 -5.87
C SER A 90 5.17 0.56 -4.99
N GLY A 91 4.35 1.10 -4.06
CA GLY A 91 4.81 2.09 -3.08
C GLY A 91 5.90 1.52 -2.16
N PHE A 92 5.70 0.29 -1.66
CA PHE A 92 6.73 -0.43 -0.91
C PHE A 92 8.00 -0.63 -1.75
N ALA A 93 7.88 -1.06 -3.01
CA ALA A 93 9.03 -1.22 -3.90
C ALA A 93 9.81 0.09 -4.09
N LYS A 94 9.13 1.24 -4.22
CA LYS A 94 9.77 2.56 -4.28
C LYS A 94 10.58 2.87 -3.02
N ILE A 95 10.00 2.61 -1.84
CA ILE A 95 10.73 2.79 -0.56
C ILE A 95 11.94 1.87 -0.52
N TYR A 96 11.78 0.58 -0.82
CA TYR A 96 12.86 -0.42 -0.78
C TYR A 96 14.00 -0.08 -1.72
N LEU A 97 13.71 0.34 -2.94
CA LEU A 97 14.72 0.75 -3.93
C LEU A 97 15.45 2.04 -3.53
N THR A 98 14.81 2.92 -2.75
CA THR A 98 15.40 4.17 -2.27
C THR A 98 16.22 3.94 -0.99
N ASN A 99 15.65 3.24 -0.02
CA ASN A 99 16.30 2.88 1.24
C ASN A 99 15.73 1.54 1.78
N PRO A 100 16.41 0.41 1.52
CA PRO A 100 15.91 -0.91 1.93
C PRO A 100 15.84 -1.13 3.45
N LYS A 101 16.34 -0.17 4.23
CA LYS A 101 16.31 -0.21 5.70
C LYS A 101 15.26 0.74 6.31
N ALA A 102 14.49 1.47 5.51
CA ALA A 102 13.51 2.41 6.03
C ALA A 102 12.33 1.69 6.71
N VAL A 103 11.75 0.71 6.03
CA VAL A 103 10.62 -0.07 6.52
C VAL A 103 10.80 -1.54 6.24
N GLU A 104 10.07 -2.37 6.97
CA GLU A 104 9.90 -3.80 6.70
C GLU A 104 8.43 -4.14 6.48
N PRO A 105 8.09 -4.99 5.49
CA PRO A 105 6.76 -5.53 5.32
C PRO A 105 6.56 -6.65 6.33
N ILE A 106 5.48 -6.59 7.10
CA ILE A 106 5.23 -7.57 8.18
C ILE A 106 4.02 -8.44 7.93
N LEU A 107 2.98 -7.90 7.32
CA LEU A 107 1.72 -8.57 7.05
C LEU A 107 1.17 -8.20 5.68
N THR A 108 0.31 -9.07 5.14
CA THR A 108 -0.57 -8.78 4.01
C THR A 108 -1.95 -9.38 4.25
N THR A 109 -2.97 -8.87 3.55
CA THR A 109 -4.34 -9.37 3.65
C THR A 109 -4.50 -10.71 2.94
N VAL A 110 -5.45 -11.51 3.44
CA VAL A 110 -5.88 -12.78 2.86
C VAL A 110 -7.32 -12.64 2.41
N GLN A 111 -7.60 -12.88 1.14
CA GLN A 111 -8.96 -12.87 0.58
C GLN A 111 -9.82 -13.98 1.17
N THR A 112 -11.13 -13.90 0.99
CA THR A 112 -12.07 -14.90 1.52
C THR A 112 -11.85 -16.30 0.97
N ASP A 113 -11.31 -16.43 -0.25
CA ASP A 113 -10.92 -17.70 -0.88
C ASP A 113 -9.53 -18.22 -0.44
N GLY A 114 -8.81 -17.44 0.38
CA GLY A 114 -7.47 -17.75 0.87
C GLY A 114 -6.33 -17.21 0.02
N ALA A 115 -6.60 -16.53 -1.09
CA ALA A 115 -5.57 -15.91 -1.90
C ALA A 115 -4.93 -14.70 -1.18
N THR A 116 -3.64 -14.50 -1.41
CA THR A 116 -2.88 -13.33 -0.93
C THR A 116 -2.61 -12.34 -2.07
N GLY A 117 -3.55 -12.26 -2.99
CA GLY A 117 -3.45 -11.44 -4.19
C GLY A 117 -4.79 -10.88 -4.62
N TYR A 118 -4.73 -9.96 -5.58
CA TYR A 118 -5.85 -9.24 -6.15
C TYR A 118 -5.54 -8.89 -7.62
N TYR A 119 -6.40 -8.14 -8.29
CA TYR A 119 -6.25 -7.81 -9.70
C TYR A 119 -6.33 -6.31 -9.95
N SER A 120 -5.52 -5.83 -10.88
CA SER A 120 -5.79 -4.58 -11.59
C SER A 120 -6.92 -4.81 -12.59
N ILE A 121 -7.86 -3.89 -12.63
CA ILE A 121 -9.07 -3.98 -13.43
C ILE A 121 -9.24 -2.67 -14.20
N MET A 122 -9.43 -2.75 -15.52
CA MET A 122 -9.79 -1.60 -16.33
C MET A 122 -11.31 -1.57 -16.50
N VAL A 123 -11.91 -0.46 -16.11
CA VAL A 123 -13.36 -0.23 -16.24
C VAL A 123 -13.67 0.94 -17.16
N ALA A 124 -14.75 0.81 -17.95
CA ALA A 124 -15.33 1.90 -18.72
C ALA A 124 -16.82 2.01 -18.43
N ARG A 125 -17.43 3.15 -18.78
CA ARG A 125 -18.89 3.26 -18.73
C ARG A 125 -19.54 2.36 -19.79
N LYS A 126 -20.63 1.71 -19.39
CA LYS A 126 -21.41 0.84 -20.28
C LYS A 126 -22.06 1.59 -21.43
N ASP A 127 -22.47 2.83 -21.20
CA ASP A 127 -23.09 3.72 -22.20
C ASP A 127 -22.10 4.37 -23.16
N SER A 128 -20.78 4.24 -22.92
CA SER A 128 -19.74 4.79 -23.79
C SER A 128 -19.61 4.09 -25.15
N GLY A 129 -20.24 2.91 -25.31
CA GLY A 129 -20.06 2.05 -26.47
C GLY A 129 -18.76 1.24 -26.50
N ILE A 130 -17.85 1.45 -25.53
CA ILE A 130 -16.60 0.68 -25.37
C ILE A 130 -16.93 -0.63 -24.67
N LYS A 131 -16.64 -1.76 -25.31
CA LYS A 131 -17.00 -3.11 -24.83
C LYS A 131 -15.79 -4.01 -24.63
N THR A 132 -14.69 -3.70 -25.27
CA THR A 132 -13.47 -4.51 -25.25
C THR A 132 -12.23 -3.64 -25.10
N LEU A 133 -11.10 -4.25 -24.73
CA LEU A 133 -9.80 -3.57 -24.71
C LEU A 133 -9.42 -3.00 -26.10
N ALA A 134 -9.85 -3.66 -27.19
CA ALA A 134 -9.58 -3.20 -28.56
C ALA A 134 -10.28 -1.86 -28.87
N ASP A 135 -11.44 -1.61 -28.30
CA ASP A 135 -12.18 -0.35 -28.50
C ASP A 135 -11.49 0.84 -27.82
N MET A 136 -10.51 0.56 -26.95
CA MET A 136 -9.71 1.59 -26.27
C MET A 136 -8.58 2.19 -27.13
N LYS A 137 -8.34 1.67 -28.33
CA LYS A 137 -7.31 2.23 -29.21
C LYS A 137 -7.63 3.70 -29.57
N GLY A 138 -6.66 4.58 -29.29
CA GLY A 138 -6.81 6.03 -29.49
C GLY A 138 -7.72 6.72 -28.48
N LYS A 139 -8.20 6.03 -27.45
CA LYS A 139 -9.05 6.56 -26.37
C LYS A 139 -8.23 7.07 -25.20
N LYS A 140 -8.88 7.78 -24.28
CA LYS A 140 -8.27 8.36 -23.11
C LYS A 140 -8.31 7.39 -21.92
N LEU A 141 -7.12 6.96 -21.45
CA LEU A 141 -6.97 6.06 -20.31
C LEU A 141 -6.54 6.82 -19.07
N GLY A 142 -7.28 6.65 -17.97
CA GLY A 142 -6.90 7.13 -16.65
C GLY A 142 -6.15 6.09 -15.83
N PHE A 143 -5.13 6.53 -15.10
CA PHE A 143 -4.45 5.79 -14.05
C PHE A 143 -4.79 6.37 -12.67
N ALA A 144 -4.69 5.55 -11.61
CA ALA A 144 -5.05 6.03 -10.27
C ALA A 144 -4.01 7.01 -9.72
N ASP A 145 -2.78 6.53 -9.51
CA ASP A 145 -1.67 7.28 -8.90
C ASP A 145 -0.34 6.71 -9.40
N PRO A 146 0.71 7.51 -9.63
CA PRO A 146 2.01 7.05 -10.14
C PRO A 146 2.68 5.97 -9.28
N ASP A 147 2.38 5.92 -7.99
CA ASP A 147 2.95 4.95 -7.05
C ASP A 147 2.00 3.77 -6.77
N SER A 148 0.80 3.75 -7.40
CA SER A 148 -0.15 2.65 -7.29
C SER A 148 0.34 1.40 -8.05
N THR A 149 0.17 0.23 -7.44
CA THR A 149 0.46 -1.06 -8.06
C THR A 149 -0.55 -1.36 -9.17
N SER A 150 -1.82 -1.53 -8.81
CA SER A 150 -2.91 -1.88 -9.74
C SER A 150 -3.41 -0.72 -10.56
N GLY A 151 -3.25 0.51 -10.05
CA GLY A 151 -3.69 1.71 -10.76
C GLY A 151 -2.69 2.25 -11.77
N TYR A 152 -1.42 1.80 -11.74
CA TYR A 152 -0.41 2.29 -12.67
C TYR A 152 0.65 1.24 -13.03
N LEU A 153 1.49 0.77 -12.07
CA LEU A 153 2.64 -0.06 -12.39
C LEU A 153 2.27 -1.31 -13.20
N ILE A 154 1.28 -2.07 -12.74
CA ILE A 154 0.86 -3.30 -13.41
C ILE A 154 0.19 -3.03 -14.75
N PRO A 155 -0.74 -2.06 -14.90
CA PRO A 155 -1.22 -1.66 -16.21
C PRO A 155 -0.10 -1.33 -17.21
N VAL A 156 0.84 -0.47 -16.85
CA VAL A 156 1.89 -0.05 -17.81
C VAL A 156 2.89 -1.15 -18.16
N THR A 157 3.06 -2.16 -17.29
CA THR A 157 3.98 -3.29 -17.53
C THR A 157 3.29 -4.51 -18.16
N SER A 158 1.98 -4.68 -17.97
CA SER A 158 1.24 -5.86 -18.44
C SER A 158 0.42 -5.62 -19.68
N LEU A 159 -0.26 -4.46 -19.82
CA LEU A 159 -1.06 -4.12 -21.00
C LEU A 159 -0.29 -4.24 -22.33
N PRO A 160 1.00 -3.83 -22.43
CA PRO A 160 1.74 -3.93 -23.70
C PRO A 160 1.71 -5.31 -24.35
N LYS A 161 1.68 -6.37 -23.54
CA LYS A 161 1.57 -7.75 -24.04
C LYS A 161 0.22 -8.03 -24.72
N ASP A 162 -0.86 -7.52 -24.12
CA ASP A 162 -2.23 -7.79 -24.58
C ASP A 162 -2.61 -6.90 -25.77
N ILE A 163 -2.21 -5.62 -25.74
CA ILE A 163 -2.46 -4.65 -26.82
C ILE A 163 -1.42 -4.71 -27.95
N LYS A 164 -0.33 -5.47 -27.81
CA LYS A 164 0.80 -5.59 -28.74
C LYS A 164 1.38 -4.24 -29.16
N SER A 165 1.46 -3.30 -28.22
CA SER A 165 1.91 -1.92 -28.43
C SER A 165 2.36 -1.34 -27.10
N SER A 166 3.10 -0.23 -27.11
CA SER A 166 3.30 0.53 -25.89
C SER A 166 1.99 1.20 -25.44
N VAL A 167 1.84 1.46 -24.15
CA VAL A 167 0.69 2.20 -23.61
C VAL A 167 0.59 3.58 -24.28
N LYS A 168 1.72 4.26 -24.45
CA LYS A 168 1.80 5.60 -25.05
C LYS A 168 1.31 5.63 -26.51
N ASP A 169 1.63 4.59 -27.29
CA ASP A 169 1.29 4.54 -28.71
C ASP A 169 -0.13 4.01 -28.97
N TYR A 170 -0.66 3.24 -27.99
CA TYR A 170 -1.98 2.63 -28.14
C TYR A 170 -3.12 3.56 -27.75
N PHE A 171 -2.98 4.25 -26.61
CA PHE A 171 -3.99 5.18 -26.11
C PHE A 171 -3.74 6.59 -26.67
N GLY A 172 -4.81 7.32 -26.96
CA GLY A 172 -4.71 8.69 -27.49
C GLY A 172 -4.21 9.69 -26.45
N GLU A 173 -4.59 9.48 -25.20
CA GLU A 173 -4.17 10.27 -24.05
C GLU A 173 -4.12 9.39 -22.80
N THR A 174 -3.19 9.67 -21.89
CA THR A 174 -3.16 9.07 -20.57
C THR A 174 -3.04 10.14 -19.51
N GLY A 175 -3.60 9.89 -18.30
CA GLY A 175 -3.52 10.84 -17.19
C GLY A 175 -3.78 10.16 -15.86
N PHE A 176 -3.70 10.92 -14.76
CA PHE A 176 -3.92 10.42 -13.41
C PHE A 176 -5.20 11.01 -12.82
N GLY A 177 -5.97 10.16 -12.11
CA GLY A 177 -7.19 10.57 -11.43
C GLY A 177 -6.99 11.05 -10.00
N GLY A 178 -5.78 10.92 -9.45
CA GLY A 178 -5.48 11.28 -8.06
C GLY A 178 -5.97 10.23 -7.05
N GLY A 179 -5.91 8.94 -7.41
CA GLY A 179 -6.32 7.80 -6.61
C GLY A 179 -7.44 6.97 -7.23
N HIS A 180 -7.71 5.81 -6.65
CA HIS A 180 -8.63 4.84 -7.26
C HIS A 180 -10.09 5.30 -7.27
N GLU A 181 -10.60 5.81 -6.15
CA GLU A 181 -11.98 6.31 -6.04
C GLU A 181 -12.20 7.50 -6.98
N ASN A 182 -11.29 8.49 -6.92
CA ASN A 182 -11.35 9.68 -7.76
C ASN A 182 -11.28 9.33 -9.26
N LEU A 183 -10.45 8.35 -9.64
CA LEU A 183 -10.35 7.89 -11.03
C LEU A 183 -11.66 7.27 -11.51
N VAL A 184 -12.26 6.35 -10.75
CA VAL A 184 -13.52 5.71 -11.16
C VAL A 184 -14.65 6.74 -11.26
N LEU A 185 -14.69 7.74 -10.37
CA LEU A 185 -15.61 8.88 -10.50
C LEU A 185 -15.33 9.70 -11.76
N ALA A 186 -14.06 9.94 -12.08
CA ALA A 186 -13.68 10.65 -13.31
C ALA A 186 -14.06 9.87 -14.59
N VAL A 187 -14.03 8.53 -14.57
CA VAL A 187 -14.57 7.69 -15.64
C VAL A 187 -16.08 7.81 -15.70
N LYS A 188 -16.79 7.72 -14.57
CA LYS A 188 -18.23 7.92 -14.47
C LYS A 188 -18.67 9.26 -15.07
N ASP A 189 -17.90 10.33 -14.81
CA ASP A 189 -18.14 11.68 -15.30
C ASP A 189 -17.69 11.89 -16.76
N GLY A 190 -17.08 10.88 -17.41
CA GLY A 190 -16.60 10.98 -18.79
C GLY A 190 -15.32 11.79 -19.00
N LYS A 191 -14.58 12.07 -17.94
CA LYS A 191 -13.25 12.73 -18.04
C LYS A 191 -12.18 11.80 -18.62
N PHE A 192 -12.32 10.49 -18.40
CA PHE A 192 -11.58 9.40 -19.03
C PHE A 192 -12.57 8.43 -19.69
N ASP A 193 -12.16 7.81 -20.80
CA ASP A 193 -12.95 6.77 -21.46
C ASP A 193 -12.94 5.46 -20.67
N ALA A 194 -11.79 5.15 -20.05
CA ALA A 194 -11.63 4.05 -19.10
C ALA A 194 -10.61 4.41 -18.03
N GLY A 195 -10.60 3.65 -16.94
CA GLY A 195 -9.64 3.83 -15.84
C GLY A 195 -9.23 2.52 -15.20
N THR A 196 -8.01 2.48 -14.66
CA THR A 196 -7.46 1.31 -13.97
C THR A 196 -7.65 1.41 -12.46
N THR A 197 -8.33 0.42 -11.89
CA THR A 197 -8.61 0.30 -10.46
C THR A 197 -8.32 -1.12 -9.97
N PHE A 198 -8.95 -1.57 -8.88
CA PHE A 198 -8.72 -2.91 -8.36
C PHE A 198 -9.95 -3.56 -7.73
N GLY A 199 -9.92 -4.90 -7.73
CA GLY A 199 -10.85 -5.77 -7.04
C GLY A 199 -10.21 -7.10 -6.72
N SER A 200 -10.78 -7.82 -5.76
CA SER A 200 -10.27 -9.13 -5.33
C SER A 200 -10.33 -10.20 -6.42
N GLY A 201 -11.25 -10.08 -7.37
CA GLY A 201 -11.57 -11.16 -8.32
C GLY A 201 -12.40 -12.29 -7.72
N VAL A 202 -12.70 -12.24 -6.42
CA VAL A 202 -13.59 -13.17 -5.72
C VAL A 202 -15.03 -12.65 -5.83
N GLY A 203 -15.98 -13.50 -6.18
CA GLY A 203 -17.35 -13.09 -6.49
C GLY A 203 -17.49 -12.59 -7.93
N LYS A 204 -18.45 -11.70 -8.19
CA LYS A 204 -18.78 -11.23 -9.53
C LYS A 204 -18.43 -9.76 -9.73
N PHE A 205 -18.02 -9.40 -10.95
CA PHE A 205 -17.79 -8.01 -11.34
C PHE A 205 -19.04 -7.15 -11.14
N ASP A 206 -20.22 -7.65 -11.52
CA ASP A 206 -21.49 -6.92 -11.41
C ASP A 206 -21.90 -6.59 -9.96
N GLU A 207 -21.22 -7.19 -8.99
CA GLU A 207 -21.39 -6.92 -7.55
C GLU A 207 -20.22 -6.06 -6.98
N GLY A 208 -19.19 -5.75 -7.79
CA GLY A 208 -17.97 -5.05 -7.36
C GLY A 208 -16.95 -5.98 -6.73
N TYR A 209 -17.08 -7.30 -6.89
CA TYR A 209 -16.33 -8.35 -6.20
C TYR A 209 -16.57 -8.36 -4.67
N SER A 210 -15.81 -9.17 -3.92
CA SER A 210 -15.92 -9.26 -2.46
C SER A 210 -15.14 -8.17 -1.72
N SER A 211 -14.10 -7.62 -2.36
CA SER A 211 -13.26 -6.55 -1.79
C SER A 211 -12.55 -5.76 -2.88
N GLY A 212 -11.95 -4.63 -2.49
CA GLY A 212 -11.24 -3.72 -3.36
C GLY A 212 -11.98 -2.40 -3.59
N ASN A 213 -11.44 -1.54 -4.46
CA ASN A 213 -11.99 -0.21 -4.67
C ASN A 213 -13.43 -0.24 -5.20
N LEU A 214 -13.72 -1.13 -6.16
CA LEU A 214 -15.08 -1.23 -6.72
C LEU A 214 -16.09 -1.60 -5.64
N ARG A 215 -15.78 -2.59 -4.78
CA ARG A 215 -16.64 -2.98 -3.66
C ARG A 215 -16.86 -1.82 -2.69
N LYS A 216 -15.79 -1.14 -2.28
CA LYS A 216 -15.87 0.04 -1.40
C LYS A 216 -16.79 1.11 -1.97
N MET A 217 -16.69 1.40 -3.27
CA MET A 217 -17.50 2.42 -3.92
C MET A 217 -18.98 2.03 -4.03
N VAL A 218 -19.26 0.74 -4.26
CA VAL A 218 -20.64 0.21 -4.23
C VAL A 218 -21.22 0.32 -2.82
N ASP A 219 -20.49 -0.08 -1.78
CA ASP A 219 -20.93 0.00 -0.38
C ASP A 219 -21.19 1.44 0.08
N LYS A 220 -20.42 2.41 -0.44
CA LYS A 220 -20.65 3.85 -0.23
C LYS A 220 -21.81 4.43 -1.07
N GLY A 221 -22.40 3.66 -1.99
CA GLY A 221 -23.41 4.16 -2.93
C GLY A 221 -22.89 5.16 -3.97
N LEU A 222 -21.59 5.22 -4.21
CA LEU A 222 -20.94 6.14 -5.18
C LEU A 222 -21.15 5.69 -6.62
N ILE A 223 -21.21 4.38 -6.84
CA ILE A 223 -21.40 3.75 -8.16
C ILE A 223 -22.41 2.59 -8.09
N ASP A 224 -23.06 2.32 -9.23
CA ASP A 224 -23.76 1.06 -9.51
C ASP A 224 -22.94 0.32 -10.57
N MET A 225 -22.57 -0.93 -10.31
CA MET A 225 -21.79 -1.75 -11.24
C MET A 225 -22.50 -2.04 -12.56
N LYS A 226 -23.83 -1.85 -12.61
CA LYS A 226 -24.61 -1.92 -13.87
C LYS A 226 -24.21 -0.86 -14.90
N ASP A 227 -23.60 0.25 -14.45
CA ASP A 227 -23.17 1.36 -15.29
C ASP A 227 -21.77 1.13 -15.89
N PHE A 228 -21.09 0.06 -15.48
CA PHE A 228 -19.71 -0.22 -15.90
C PHE A 228 -19.56 -1.54 -16.65
N VAL A 229 -18.45 -1.65 -17.38
CA VAL A 229 -17.98 -2.86 -18.04
C VAL A 229 -16.51 -3.08 -17.68
N GLU A 230 -16.13 -4.34 -17.43
CA GLU A 230 -14.74 -4.75 -17.27
C GLU A 230 -14.12 -4.96 -18.66
N LEU A 231 -13.09 -4.16 -18.98
CA LEU A 231 -12.40 -4.25 -20.27
C LEU A 231 -11.15 -5.13 -20.22
N TRP A 232 -10.52 -5.18 -19.06
CA TRP A 232 -9.28 -5.91 -18.86
C TRP A 232 -9.07 -6.23 -17.37
N LYS A 233 -8.44 -7.37 -17.13
CA LYS A 233 -8.01 -7.82 -15.81
C LYS A 233 -6.58 -8.34 -15.90
N SER A 234 -5.71 -7.89 -14.98
CA SER A 234 -4.31 -8.31 -14.92
C SER A 234 -4.14 -9.78 -14.53
N PRO A 235 -2.93 -10.35 -14.66
CA PRO A 235 -2.52 -11.47 -13.82
C PRO A 235 -2.66 -11.13 -12.33
N LEU A 236 -2.70 -12.17 -11.47
CA LEU A 236 -2.76 -11.98 -10.01
C LEU A 236 -1.54 -11.19 -9.53
N ILE A 237 -1.79 -10.17 -8.71
CA ILE A 237 -0.77 -9.32 -8.07
C ILE A 237 -0.80 -9.55 -6.55
N PRO A 238 0.36 -9.56 -5.84
CA PRO A 238 0.36 -9.70 -4.39
C PRO A 238 -0.42 -8.55 -3.73
N ASN A 239 -1.24 -8.88 -2.72
CA ASN A 239 -1.86 -7.87 -1.88
C ASN A 239 -0.79 -6.95 -1.28
N GLY A 240 -1.13 -5.69 -1.07
CA GLY A 240 -0.20 -4.70 -0.54
C GLY A 240 0.30 -5.03 0.87
N PRO A 241 1.52 -4.62 1.23
CA PRO A 241 2.05 -4.83 2.57
C PRO A 241 1.48 -3.87 3.60
N ILE A 242 1.32 -4.37 4.80
CA ILE A 242 1.44 -3.58 6.02
C ILE A 242 2.92 -3.40 6.28
N VAL A 243 3.39 -2.17 6.27
CA VAL A 243 4.80 -1.83 6.54
C VAL A 243 4.95 -1.11 7.86
N ILE A 244 6.05 -1.41 8.55
CA ILE A 244 6.42 -0.75 9.80
C ILE A 244 7.87 -0.25 9.71
N ARG A 245 8.16 0.88 10.35
CA ARG A 245 9.50 1.46 10.36
C ARG A 245 10.50 0.52 11.04
N THR A 246 11.56 0.16 10.34
CA THR A 246 12.54 -0.87 10.77
C THR A 246 13.24 -0.50 12.09
N SER A 247 13.50 0.80 12.31
CA SER A 247 14.20 1.29 13.50
C SER A 247 13.37 1.32 14.80
N LEU A 248 12.08 0.96 14.75
CA LEU A 248 11.26 0.83 15.96
C LEU A 248 11.72 -0.33 16.84
N ASP A 249 11.46 -0.21 18.15
CA ASP A 249 11.73 -1.26 19.12
C ASP A 249 11.10 -2.60 18.71
N SER A 250 11.84 -3.70 18.84
CA SER A 250 11.41 -5.02 18.40
C SER A 250 10.18 -5.54 19.15
N ASN A 251 10.05 -5.23 20.45
CA ASN A 251 8.90 -5.61 21.25
C ASN A 251 7.66 -4.82 20.84
N LEU A 252 7.82 -3.52 20.51
CA LEU A 252 6.74 -2.70 19.98
C LEU A 252 6.25 -3.26 18.62
N LYS A 253 7.17 -3.60 17.72
CA LYS A 253 6.83 -4.22 16.42
C LYS A 253 6.10 -5.55 16.58
N ALA A 254 6.54 -6.39 17.52
CA ALA A 254 5.89 -7.66 17.83
C ALA A 254 4.45 -7.45 18.34
N LYS A 255 4.25 -6.55 19.30
CA LYS A 255 2.92 -6.20 19.83
C LYS A 255 1.98 -5.68 18.73
N PHE A 256 2.50 -4.82 17.84
CA PHE A 256 1.73 -4.30 16.70
C PHE A 256 1.31 -5.44 15.75
N LYS A 257 2.26 -6.29 15.38
CA LYS A 257 1.98 -7.44 14.52
C LYS A 257 0.94 -8.37 15.13
N ASP A 258 1.08 -8.73 16.41
CA ASP A 258 0.15 -9.58 17.13
C ASP A 258 -1.25 -8.96 17.23
N TYR A 259 -1.33 -7.65 17.47
CA TYR A 259 -2.60 -6.92 17.46
C TYR A 259 -3.29 -7.03 16.09
N MET A 260 -2.58 -6.71 15.00
CA MET A 260 -3.15 -6.77 13.65
C MET A 260 -3.58 -8.20 13.28
N MET A 261 -2.75 -9.20 13.56
CA MET A 261 -3.09 -10.61 13.29
C MET A 261 -4.34 -11.09 14.04
N ASN A 262 -4.60 -10.56 15.23
CA ASN A 262 -5.76 -10.92 16.03
C ASN A 262 -6.99 -10.06 15.72
N LEU A 263 -6.85 -8.87 15.14
CA LEU A 263 -7.92 -7.90 14.89
C LEU A 263 -9.15 -8.51 14.18
N PRO A 264 -9.00 -9.37 13.15
CA PRO A 264 -10.16 -10.01 12.51
C PRO A 264 -11.05 -10.84 13.45
N LYS A 265 -10.49 -11.31 14.57
CA LYS A 265 -11.19 -12.11 15.57
C LYS A 265 -11.60 -11.29 16.79
N SER A 266 -10.74 -10.41 17.27
CA SER A 266 -10.96 -9.63 18.50
C SER A 266 -11.91 -8.46 18.27
N ASP A 267 -11.87 -7.84 17.08
CA ASP A 267 -12.77 -6.75 16.69
C ASP A 267 -13.04 -6.80 15.17
N PRO A 268 -13.93 -7.71 14.71
CA PRO A 268 -14.27 -7.84 13.30
C PRO A 268 -14.81 -6.54 12.67
N ALA A 269 -15.47 -5.70 13.46
CA ALA A 269 -16.02 -4.42 12.97
C ALA A 269 -14.91 -3.43 12.65
N CYS A 270 -13.91 -3.31 13.52
CA CYS A 270 -12.72 -2.51 13.27
C CYS A 270 -11.94 -3.02 12.05
N PHE A 271 -11.75 -4.33 11.94
CA PHE A 271 -11.09 -4.94 10.80
C PHE A 271 -11.82 -4.63 9.48
N ALA A 272 -13.15 -4.81 9.43
CA ALA A 272 -13.96 -4.51 8.25
C ALA A 272 -13.92 -3.02 7.88
N ALA A 273 -13.95 -2.12 8.87
CA ALA A 273 -13.89 -0.68 8.65
C ALA A 273 -12.56 -0.27 8.01
N THR A 274 -11.44 -0.78 8.53
CA THR A 274 -10.10 -0.45 8.02
C THR A 274 -9.83 -1.05 6.64
N MET A 275 -10.24 -2.29 6.39
CA MET A 275 -9.96 -2.98 5.12
C MET A 275 -10.92 -2.58 3.98
N GLY A 276 -12.19 -2.37 4.29
CA GLY A 276 -13.25 -2.08 3.31
C GLY A 276 -13.48 -3.24 2.34
N GLY A 277 -14.45 -4.10 2.69
CA GLY A 277 -14.78 -5.33 1.98
C GLY A 277 -14.48 -6.58 2.80
N ASP A 278 -14.75 -7.73 2.22
CA ASP A 278 -14.63 -9.01 2.91
C ASP A 278 -13.21 -9.60 2.74
N PHE A 279 -12.55 -9.81 3.87
CA PHE A 279 -11.25 -10.49 3.95
C PHE A 279 -11.28 -11.58 5.03
N LYS A 280 -10.47 -12.60 4.85
CA LYS A 280 -10.30 -13.67 5.84
C LYS A 280 -9.45 -13.24 7.04
N GLY A 281 -8.52 -12.29 6.82
CA GLY A 281 -7.59 -11.80 7.83
C GLY A 281 -6.24 -11.41 7.23
N TYR A 282 -5.20 -11.59 8.02
CA TYR A 282 -3.82 -11.31 7.63
C TYR A 282 -2.95 -12.58 7.64
N THR A 283 -1.83 -12.51 6.91
CA THR A 283 -0.72 -13.48 6.98
C THR A 283 0.61 -12.75 7.00
N GLU A 284 1.63 -13.37 7.58
CA GLU A 284 2.98 -12.81 7.60
C GLU A 284 3.60 -12.84 6.20
N VAL A 285 4.36 -11.79 5.89
CA VAL A 285 5.15 -11.66 4.66
C VAL A 285 6.50 -11.05 4.95
N ASN A 286 7.39 -11.13 3.99
CA ASN A 286 8.71 -10.51 3.99
C ASN A 286 8.97 -9.81 2.64
N THR A 287 10.12 -9.20 2.48
CA THR A 287 10.51 -8.51 1.26
C THR A 287 10.52 -9.42 0.02
N GLU A 288 10.91 -10.69 0.18
CA GLU A 288 10.99 -11.65 -0.92
C GLU A 288 9.61 -11.90 -1.57
N PHE A 289 8.54 -11.88 -0.78
CA PHE A 289 7.16 -11.97 -1.29
C PHE A 289 6.84 -10.88 -2.33
N TYR A 290 7.48 -9.72 -2.24
CA TYR A 290 7.28 -8.57 -3.13
C TYR A 290 8.34 -8.47 -4.23
N GLN A 291 9.28 -9.40 -4.35
CA GLN A 291 10.38 -9.32 -5.32
C GLN A 291 9.90 -9.10 -6.76
N PRO A 292 8.83 -9.76 -7.26
CA PRO A 292 8.34 -9.51 -8.63
C PRO A 292 7.89 -8.04 -8.85
N ILE A 293 7.34 -7.39 -7.84
CA ILE A 293 6.90 -5.99 -7.95
C ILE A 293 8.11 -5.03 -7.83
N ILE A 294 9.09 -5.37 -6.99
CA ILE A 294 10.34 -4.61 -6.89
C ILE A 294 11.07 -4.64 -8.25
N ASP A 295 11.15 -5.79 -8.89
CA ASP A 295 11.80 -5.95 -10.20
C ASP A 295 11.04 -5.20 -11.30
N ALA A 296 9.70 -5.28 -11.32
CA ALA A 296 8.86 -4.52 -12.24
C ALA A 296 9.04 -3.01 -12.08
N ARG A 297 9.07 -2.52 -10.82
CA ARG A 297 9.29 -1.10 -10.53
C ARG A 297 10.69 -0.65 -10.94
N LYS A 298 11.71 -1.46 -10.67
CA LYS A 298 13.09 -1.18 -11.08
C LYS A 298 13.22 -1.07 -12.60
N ALA A 299 12.61 -2.00 -13.34
CA ALA A 299 12.60 -1.97 -14.79
C ALA A 299 11.89 -0.73 -15.35
N GLN A 300 10.77 -0.32 -14.74
CA GLN A 300 10.03 0.88 -15.15
C GLN A 300 10.83 2.18 -14.94
N ILE A 301 11.67 2.25 -13.91
CA ILE A 301 12.52 3.44 -13.64
C ILE A 301 13.73 3.49 -14.56
N GLY A 302 14.27 2.34 -14.96
CA GLY A 302 15.48 2.22 -15.77
C GLY A 302 15.27 2.23 -17.29
N GLY A 303 14.04 2.22 -17.77
CA GLY A 303 13.64 2.30 -19.18
C GLY A 303 13.04 3.65 -19.53
#